data_472f507749a1d0890713811b97521aff
#
_entry.id   472f507749a1d0890713811b97521aff
#
_cell.length_a   1.000
_cell.length_b   1.000
_cell.length_c   1.000
_cell.angle_alpha   90.00
_cell.angle_beta   90.00
_cell.angle_gamma   90.00
#
_symmetry.space_group_name_H-M   'P 1'
#
loop_
_entity.id
_entity.type
_entity.pdbx_description
1 polymer ?
#
loop_
_entity_poly.entity_id
_entity_poly.type
_entity_poly.pdbx_seq_one_letter_code
_entity_poly.pdbx_strand_id
1 'polypeptide(L)'
;MSVPEANAPSQSWTTLLQNYVSKGKQKPLKEQEEETTQLFMDILDEDAKKNEEENSEIPRFFFKKPTNFSDIYLSVKTEAKQKFLILKSYDLPQKKNLRELWGLLKENISPPNDSTERINYRDFRKVAEKSPLFSEYFKASTFLKFDKDKFGRIEILSFFHYIVRKNNIEENKISLSLSDVCCEGFLIDKDLENYIKKEIRQFPFYDEINDDIKEYYLLVAVRKFFFFLDPKRTGKIYINDIVTSSILPEFLEMSDRSAVNNQMDVSSNWFSIQNFWRIYKKYVELDRDRNGMLSKEELIKFGPGLTSIFIDRIFEEYQKYENAIDFKQFIDFVLAMENRKEPASIQFIWRAIDVYHKNAVDTFVINMFYRAVVKKLINRDKGEYRIDDIKDEIWDMIKPKNPNYITLEDVLKSSYRDLVLSLLIDAKAFYQHDQKEYQYIDEFVELDEDYN
;
A
#
# COMPACT_ATOMS: atom_id res chain seq x y z
N MET A 1 -9.34 -35.47 -56.84
CA MET A 1 -8.83 -34.50 -55.84
C MET A 1 -8.87 -35.24 -54.51
N SER A 2 -7.78 -35.79 -54.10
CA SER A 2 -7.57 -36.60 -52.91
C SER A 2 -7.28 -35.72 -51.72
N VAL A 3 -8.06 -35.92 -50.68
CA VAL A 3 -7.87 -35.28 -49.34
C VAL A 3 -6.64 -35.91 -48.72
N PRO A 4 -5.68 -35.16 -48.17
CA PRO A 4 -4.55 -35.76 -47.44
C PRO A 4 -5.03 -36.31 -46.07
N GLU A 5 -4.60 -37.53 -45.80
CA GLU A 5 -4.82 -38.23 -44.55
C GLU A 5 -4.18 -37.48 -43.37
N ALA A 6 -4.97 -37.36 -42.30
CA ALA A 6 -4.54 -36.84 -41.01
C ALA A 6 -3.46 -37.69 -40.39
N ASN A 7 -2.33 -37.12 -40.05
CA ASN A 7 -1.23 -37.74 -39.33
C ASN A 7 -1.65 -38.29 -37.98
N ALA A 8 -1.02 -39.39 -37.62
CA ALA A 8 -1.26 -40.25 -36.45
C ALA A 8 -1.27 -39.45 -35.12
N PRO A 9 -2.04 -39.94 -34.11
CA PRO A 9 -2.19 -39.23 -32.85
C PRO A 9 -0.87 -39.26 -32.07
N SER A 10 -0.45 -38.07 -31.62
CA SER A 10 0.59 -37.88 -30.61
C SER A 10 0.28 -38.78 -29.39
N GLN A 11 1.30 -39.52 -28.93
CA GLN A 11 1.16 -40.42 -27.80
C GLN A 11 0.49 -39.70 -26.63
N SER A 12 -0.62 -40.24 -26.15
CA SER A 12 -1.40 -39.68 -25.03
C SER A 12 -0.50 -39.53 -23.80
N TRP A 13 -0.63 -38.42 -23.08
CA TRP A 13 0.03 -38.15 -21.80
C TRP A 13 -0.04 -39.28 -20.80
N THR A 14 -1.09 -40.09 -20.86
CA THR A 14 -1.28 -41.29 -20.06
C THR A 14 -0.26 -42.37 -20.39
N THR A 15 0.14 -42.52 -21.67
CA THR A 15 1.12 -43.50 -22.12
C THR A 15 2.55 -43.13 -21.70
N LEU A 16 2.88 -41.84 -21.73
CA LEU A 16 4.17 -41.31 -21.26
C LEU A 16 4.32 -41.48 -19.76
N LEU A 17 3.29 -41.14 -18.98
CA LEU A 17 3.27 -41.35 -17.53
C LEU A 17 3.35 -42.82 -17.13
N GLN A 18 2.65 -43.71 -17.83
CA GLN A 18 2.72 -45.15 -17.56
C GLN A 18 4.11 -45.76 -17.85
N ASN A 19 4.78 -45.31 -18.90
CA ASN A 19 6.16 -45.73 -19.22
C ASN A 19 7.16 -45.18 -18.19
N TYR A 20 6.93 -44.02 -17.61
CA TYR A 20 7.77 -43.42 -16.58
C TYR A 20 7.63 -44.15 -15.24
N VAL A 21 6.41 -44.41 -14.80
CA VAL A 21 6.11 -45.15 -13.56
C VAL A 21 6.66 -46.58 -13.60
N SER A 22 6.70 -47.22 -14.77
CA SER A 22 7.24 -48.58 -14.94
C SER A 22 8.77 -48.68 -14.88
N LYS A 23 9.49 -47.59 -15.22
CA LYS A 23 10.96 -47.50 -15.18
C LYS A 23 11.52 -47.05 -13.81
N GLY A 24 10.72 -46.46 -12.93
CA GLY A 24 11.17 -45.74 -11.74
C GLY A 24 11.45 -46.58 -10.48
N LYS A 25 11.56 -47.92 -10.54
CA LYS A 25 11.64 -48.73 -9.31
C LYS A 25 13.04 -48.99 -8.70
N GLN A 26 14.12 -48.35 -9.20
CA GLN A 26 15.47 -48.67 -8.70
C GLN A 26 16.47 -47.50 -8.54
N LYS A 27 16.03 -46.20 -8.57
CA LYS A 27 16.97 -45.08 -8.40
C LYS A 27 16.70 -44.29 -7.11
N PRO A 28 17.71 -43.66 -6.47
CA PRO A 28 17.53 -42.85 -5.28
C PRO A 28 16.67 -41.61 -5.58
N LEU A 29 15.85 -41.22 -4.60
CA LEU A 29 14.80 -40.17 -4.74
C LEU A 29 15.31 -38.86 -5.37
N LYS A 30 16.54 -38.43 -5.05
CA LYS A 30 17.13 -37.18 -5.59
C LYS A 30 17.40 -37.25 -7.09
N GLU A 31 17.91 -38.40 -7.60
CA GLU A 31 18.12 -38.58 -9.04
C GLU A 31 16.79 -38.65 -9.80
N GLN A 32 15.73 -39.16 -9.17
CA GLN A 32 14.39 -39.18 -9.76
C GLN A 32 13.77 -37.79 -9.84
N GLU A 33 14.00 -36.90 -8.85
CA GLU A 33 13.53 -35.52 -8.86
C GLU A 33 14.29 -34.67 -9.91
N GLU A 34 15.58 -34.87 -10.06
CA GLU A 34 16.38 -34.18 -11.08
C GLU A 34 15.98 -34.62 -12.51
N GLU A 35 15.82 -35.97 -12.74
CA GLU A 35 15.35 -36.49 -14.04
C GLU A 35 13.92 -36.05 -14.37
N THR A 36 13.01 -35.95 -13.39
CA THR A 36 11.65 -35.43 -13.61
C THR A 36 11.65 -33.95 -13.92
N THR A 37 12.50 -33.18 -13.25
CA THR A 37 12.62 -31.75 -13.50
C THR A 37 13.20 -31.48 -14.89
N GLN A 38 14.22 -32.24 -15.28
CA GLN A 38 14.82 -32.15 -16.62
C GLN A 38 13.82 -32.52 -17.72
N LEU A 39 13.09 -33.64 -17.55
CA LEU A 39 12.06 -34.06 -18.49
C LEU A 39 10.93 -33.00 -18.62
N PHE A 40 10.56 -32.38 -17.52
CA PHE A 40 9.55 -31.30 -17.54
C PHE A 40 10.05 -30.06 -18.29
N MET A 41 11.32 -29.70 -18.11
CA MET A 41 11.94 -28.58 -18.84
C MET A 41 12.05 -28.88 -20.33
N ASP A 42 12.47 -30.11 -20.70
CA ASP A 42 12.56 -30.54 -22.09
C ASP A 42 11.19 -30.53 -22.81
N ILE A 43 10.11 -30.92 -22.11
CA ILE A 43 8.73 -30.82 -22.62
C ILE A 43 8.29 -29.39 -22.82
N LEU A 44 8.61 -28.49 -21.87
CA LEU A 44 8.29 -27.05 -22.01
C LEU A 44 9.03 -26.41 -23.19
N ASP A 45 10.29 -26.83 -23.42
CA ASP A 45 11.09 -26.36 -24.55
C ASP A 45 10.58 -26.90 -25.89
N GLU A 46 10.09 -28.14 -25.94
CA GLU A 46 9.45 -28.70 -27.13
C GLU A 46 8.10 -28.05 -27.44
N ASP A 47 7.26 -27.80 -26.42
CA ASP A 47 5.99 -27.07 -26.59
C ASP A 47 6.23 -25.60 -27.00
N ALA A 48 7.28 -24.95 -26.48
CA ALA A 48 7.67 -23.61 -26.88
C ALA A 48 8.13 -23.58 -28.35
N LYS A 49 8.92 -24.57 -28.80
CA LYS A 49 9.36 -24.70 -30.20
C LYS A 49 8.19 -25.00 -31.15
N LYS A 50 7.27 -25.90 -30.78
CA LYS A 50 6.06 -26.17 -31.57
C LYS A 50 5.18 -24.93 -31.70
N ASN A 51 4.97 -24.19 -30.60
CA ASN A 51 4.22 -22.93 -30.63
C ASN A 51 4.94 -21.84 -31.48
N GLU A 52 6.26 -21.84 -31.54
CA GLU A 52 7.00 -20.93 -32.42
C GLU A 52 6.88 -21.32 -33.91
N GLU A 53 6.86 -22.63 -34.22
CA GLU A 53 6.68 -23.13 -35.57
C GLU A 53 5.24 -22.94 -36.08
N GLU A 54 4.22 -23.26 -35.27
CA GLU A 54 2.80 -23.07 -35.62
C GLU A 54 2.43 -21.60 -35.80
N ASN A 55 3.07 -20.69 -35.06
CA ASN A 55 2.84 -19.25 -35.18
C ASN A 55 3.73 -18.56 -36.21
N SER A 56 4.65 -19.25 -36.88
CA SER A 56 5.58 -18.66 -37.83
C SER A 56 4.88 -18.12 -39.10
N GLU A 57 3.73 -18.69 -39.48
CA GLU A 57 2.92 -18.26 -40.64
C GLU A 57 1.97 -17.12 -40.30
N ILE A 58 1.76 -16.80 -39.02
CA ILE A 58 0.91 -15.66 -38.63
C ILE A 58 1.76 -14.40 -38.60
N PRO A 59 1.41 -13.37 -39.40
CA PRO A 59 2.12 -12.10 -39.35
C PRO A 59 2.08 -11.57 -37.89
N ARG A 60 3.25 -11.44 -37.26
CA ARG A 60 3.35 -10.92 -35.90
C ARG A 60 3.03 -9.43 -35.92
N PHE A 61 1.80 -9.09 -35.59
CA PHE A 61 1.38 -7.68 -35.41
C PHE A 61 1.93 -7.08 -34.10
N PHE A 62 2.50 -7.91 -33.22
CA PHE A 62 3.13 -7.45 -32.01
C PHE A 62 4.64 -7.41 -32.20
N PHE A 63 5.19 -6.21 -32.29
CA PHE A 63 6.64 -6.05 -32.21
C PHE A 63 7.13 -6.59 -30.87
N LYS A 64 8.13 -7.49 -30.88
CA LYS A 64 8.92 -7.78 -29.67
C LYS A 64 9.33 -6.42 -29.11
N LYS A 65 8.99 -6.13 -27.84
CA LYS A 65 9.48 -4.89 -27.21
C LYS A 65 11.00 -4.90 -27.37
N PRO A 66 11.59 -3.93 -28.08
CA PRO A 66 13.04 -3.89 -28.20
C PRO A 66 13.62 -3.77 -26.79
N THR A 67 14.59 -4.62 -26.48
CA THR A 67 15.26 -4.63 -25.18
C THR A 67 16.09 -3.37 -24.93
N ASN A 68 16.47 -2.66 -26.02
CA ASN A 68 17.16 -1.38 -25.96
C ASN A 68 16.36 -0.37 -26.79
N PHE A 69 15.60 0.49 -26.12
CA PHE A 69 14.98 1.64 -26.74
C PHE A 69 16.06 2.68 -27.07
N SER A 70 16.11 3.15 -28.30
CA SER A 70 16.90 4.33 -28.62
C SER A 70 16.33 5.55 -27.87
N ASP A 71 17.17 6.48 -27.46
CA ASP A 71 16.75 7.73 -26.79
C ASP A 71 15.67 8.47 -27.59
N ILE A 72 15.75 8.38 -28.92
CA ILE A 72 14.76 8.95 -29.85
C ILE A 72 13.39 8.30 -29.66
N TYR A 73 13.30 6.98 -29.54
CA TYR A 73 12.04 6.28 -29.35
C TYR A 73 11.37 6.68 -28.02
N LEU A 74 12.15 6.73 -26.94
CA LEU A 74 11.65 7.16 -25.64
C LEU A 74 11.15 8.61 -25.69
N SER A 75 11.89 9.50 -26.32
CA SER A 75 11.50 10.90 -26.49
C SER A 75 10.19 11.06 -27.27
N VAL A 76 10.06 10.36 -28.40
CA VAL A 76 8.82 10.38 -29.22
C VAL A 76 7.64 9.79 -28.45
N LYS A 77 7.85 8.67 -27.75
CA LYS A 77 6.81 8.03 -26.92
C LYS A 77 6.33 8.97 -25.81
N THR A 78 7.25 9.64 -25.12
CA THR A 78 6.94 10.59 -24.04
C THR A 78 6.18 11.79 -24.57
N GLU A 79 6.62 12.38 -25.69
CA GLU A 79 5.95 13.52 -26.31
C GLU A 79 4.53 13.16 -26.81
N ALA A 80 4.39 12.00 -27.47
CA ALA A 80 3.08 11.53 -27.94
C ALA A 80 2.11 11.30 -26.76
N LYS A 81 2.59 10.70 -25.66
CA LYS A 81 1.80 10.50 -24.44
C LYS A 81 1.41 11.83 -23.82
N GLN A 82 2.34 12.77 -23.69
CA GLN A 82 2.05 14.09 -23.12
C GLN A 82 0.98 14.82 -23.94
N LYS A 83 1.11 14.85 -25.26
CA LYS A 83 0.10 15.45 -26.16
C LYS A 83 -1.27 14.78 -26.00
N PHE A 84 -1.31 13.45 -25.95
CA PHE A 84 -2.56 12.70 -25.74
C PHE A 84 -3.21 13.02 -24.40
N LEU A 85 -2.43 13.04 -23.32
CA LEU A 85 -2.93 13.32 -21.97
C LEU A 85 -3.43 14.77 -21.84
N ILE A 86 -2.74 15.73 -22.45
CA ILE A 86 -3.17 17.13 -22.51
C ILE A 86 -4.49 17.25 -23.27
N LEU A 87 -4.64 16.62 -24.43
CA LEU A 87 -5.91 16.60 -25.15
C LEU A 87 -7.02 15.97 -24.31
N LYS A 88 -6.75 14.83 -23.66
CA LYS A 88 -7.70 14.17 -22.76
C LYS A 88 -8.09 15.05 -21.58
N SER A 89 -7.20 15.87 -21.05
CA SER A 89 -7.51 16.80 -19.95
C SER A 89 -8.51 17.91 -20.35
N TYR A 90 -8.51 18.32 -21.61
CA TYR A 90 -9.51 19.29 -22.10
C TYR A 90 -10.91 18.69 -22.25
N ASP A 91 -11.03 17.38 -22.44
CA ASP A 91 -12.30 16.67 -22.50
C ASP A 91 -12.94 16.46 -21.14
N LEU A 92 -12.18 16.66 -20.05
CA LEU A 92 -12.72 16.50 -18.70
C LEU A 92 -13.65 17.66 -18.29
N PRO A 93 -14.79 17.32 -17.63
CA PRO A 93 -15.71 18.32 -17.10
C PRO A 93 -15.03 19.24 -16.07
N GLN A 94 -15.05 20.54 -16.31
CA GLN A 94 -14.56 21.54 -15.38
C GLN A 94 -15.56 21.78 -14.23
N LYS A 95 -15.11 22.42 -13.14
CA LYS A 95 -15.95 22.78 -11.98
C LYS A 95 -17.21 23.55 -12.38
N LYS A 96 -17.16 24.38 -13.44
CA LYS A 96 -18.32 25.10 -13.96
C LYS A 96 -19.36 24.12 -14.52
N ASN A 97 -18.95 23.17 -15.33
CA ASN A 97 -19.85 22.16 -15.94
C ASN A 97 -20.50 21.28 -14.86
N LEU A 98 -19.77 20.94 -13.80
CA LEU A 98 -20.32 20.19 -12.65
C LEU A 98 -21.39 21.00 -11.91
N ARG A 99 -21.24 22.31 -11.74
CA ARG A 99 -22.27 23.18 -11.15
C ARG A 99 -23.52 23.25 -12.03
N GLU A 100 -23.35 23.37 -13.34
CA GLU A 100 -24.44 23.35 -14.31
C GLU A 100 -25.20 22.03 -14.24
N LEU A 101 -24.47 20.90 -14.21
CA LEU A 101 -25.08 19.58 -14.06
C LEU A 101 -25.88 19.46 -12.76
N TRP A 102 -25.35 19.96 -11.64
CA TRP A 102 -26.04 19.98 -10.36
C TRP A 102 -27.36 20.75 -10.44
N GLY A 103 -27.37 21.92 -11.08
CA GLY A 103 -28.60 22.70 -11.35
C GLY A 103 -29.61 21.91 -12.15
N LEU A 104 -29.19 21.29 -13.26
CA LEU A 104 -30.07 20.47 -14.10
C LEU A 104 -30.66 19.25 -13.37
N LEU A 105 -29.89 18.60 -12.49
CA LEU A 105 -30.39 17.51 -11.67
C LEU A 105 -31.47 17.99 -10.69
N LYS A 106 -31.27 19.14 -10.05
CA LYS A 106 -32.24 19.76 -9.14
C LYS A 106 -33.53 20.21 -9.83
N GLU A 107 -33.42 20.71 -11.05
CA GLU A 107 -34.62 21.10 -11.86
C GLU A 107 -35.48 19.90 -12.29
N ASN A 108 -34.89 18.70 -12.33
CA ASN A 108 -35.60 17.49 -12.80
C ASN A 108 -35.85 16.48 -11.66
N ILE A 109 -36.08 16.95 -10.43
CA ILE A 109 -36.51 16.12 -9.31
C ILE A 109 -37.83 15.45 -9.63
N SER A 110 -37.95 14.16 -9.38
CA SER A 110 -39.13 13.37 -9.66
C SER A 110 -40.04 13.27 -8.42
N PRO A 111 -41.37 13.50 -8.56
CA PRO A 111 -42.31 13.35 -7.45
C PRO A 111 -42.38 11.91 -6.91
N PRO A 112 -42.79 11.70 -5.63
CA PRO A 112 -43.16 12.70 -4.65
C PRO A 112 -41.95 13.46 -4.11
N ASN A 113 -42.15 14.73 -3.72
CA ASN A 113 -41.09 15.57 -3.15
C ASN A 113 -40.91 15.23 -1.67
N ASP A 114 -40.00 14.30 -1.42
CA ASP A 114 -39.63 13.87 -0.09
C ASP A 114 -38.47 14.73 0.45
N SER A 115 -38.04 14.51 1.69
CA SER A 115 -36.86 15.17 2.29
C SER A 115 -35.55 14.91 1.55
N THR A 116 -35.47 13.82 0.79
CA THR A 116 -34.37 13.44 -0.07
C THR A 116 -34.71 13.67 -1.54
N GLU A 117 -33.88 14.52 -2.21
CA GLU A 117 -34.02 14.80 -3.63
C GLU A 117 -33.72 13.54 -4.47
N ARG A 118 -34.73 13.07 -5.24
CA ARG A 118 -34.62 11.82 -6.00
C ARG A 118 -35.04 12.00 -7.44
N ILE A 119 -34.46 11.19 -8.34
CA ILE A 119 -34.77 11.21 -9.77
C ILE A 119 -35.11 9.81 -10.29
N ASN A 120 -36.14 9.70 -11.09
CA ASN A 120 -36.51 8.48 -11.80
C ASN A 120 -35.71 8.32 -13.11
N TYR A 121 -35.75 7.15 -13.72
CA TYR A 121 -35.00 6.88 -14.94
C TYR A 121 -35.43 7.73 -16.14
N ARG A 122 -36.71 8.12 -16.24
CA ARG A 122 -37.20 8.97 -17.34
C ARG A 122 -36.64 10.37 -17.26
N ASP A 123 -36.67 10.98 -16.08
CA ASP A 123 -36.14 12.33 -15.88
C ASP A 123 -34.59 12.34 -15.89
N PHE A 124 -33.98 11.27 -15.42
CA PHE A 124 -32.53 11.01 -15.55
C PHE A 124 -32.10 11.05 -17.04
N ARG A 125 -32.87 10.44 -17.95
CA ARG A 125 -32.59 10.51 -19.38
C ARG A 125 -32.78 11.90 -19.96
N LYS A 126 -33.73 12.71 -19.49
CA LYS A 126 -33.91 14.10 -19.91
C LYS A 126 -32.70 14.98 -19.54
N VAL A 127 -32.13 14.75 -18.34
CA VAL A 127 -30.90 15.44 -17.94
C VAL A 127 -29.74 15.03 -18.85
N ALA A 128 -29.64 13.77 -19.24
CA ALA A 128 -28.60 13.29 -20.17
C ALA A 128 -28.65 14.04 -21.52
N GLU A 129 -29.86 14.27 -22.06
CA GLU A 129 -30.05 14.98 -23.33
C GLU A 129 -29.63 16.43 -23.24
N LYS A 130 -29.80 17.07 -22.07
CA LYS A 130 -29.39 18.46 -21.81
C LYS A 130 -27.90 18.60 -21.48
N SER A 131 -27.21 17.52 -21.14
CA SER A 131 -25.83 17.51 -20.71
C SER A 131 -24.97 16.52 -21.50
N PRO A 132 -24.69 16.77 -22.78
CA PRO A 132 -23.95 15.83 -23.64
C PRO A 132 -22.56 15.50 -23.13
N LEU A 133 -21.88 16.44 -22.45
CA LEU A 133 -20.57 16.25 -21.84
C LEU A 133 -20.54 15.12 -20.79
N PHE A 134 -21.68 14.86 -20.15
CA PHE A 134 -21.82 13.83 -19.12
C PHE A 134 -22.55 12.57 -19.62
N SER A 135 -22.85 12.47 -20.91
CA SER A 135 -23.65 11.38 -21.51
C SER A 135 -23.10 9.99 -21.15
N GLU A 136 -21.80 9.86 -20.99
CA GLU A 136 -21.14 8.61 -20.58
C GLU A 136 -21.62 8.09 -19.21
N TYR A 137 -21.94 8.99 -18.29
CA TYR A 137 -22.40 8.65 -16.94
C TYR A 137 -23.89 8.31 -16.88
N PHE A 138 -24.69 8.76 -17.86
CA PHE A 138 -26.14 8.58 -17.90
C PHE A 138 -26.60 7.28 -18.59
N LYS A 139 -25.83 6.19 -18.39
CA LYS A 139 -26.19 4.85 -18.88
C LYS A 139 -27.13 4.12 -17.92
N ALA A 140 -27.98 3.24 -18.46
CA ALA A 140 -28.85 2.39 -17.65
C ALA A 140 -28.06 1.57 -16.62
N SER A 141 -26.88 1.03 -17.01
CA SER A 141 -25.98 0.31 -16.13
C SER A 141 -25.49 1.15 -14.94
N THR A 142 -25.29 2.44 -15.13
CA THR A 142 -24.91 3.38 -14.05
C THR A 142 -26.09 3.62 -13.12
N PHE A 143 -27.30 3.87 -13.67
CA PHE A 143 -28.51 4.07 -12.87
C PHE A 143 -28.81 2.85 -11.98
N LEU A 144 -28.57 1.64 -12.50
CA LEU A 144 -28.81 0.40 -11.77
C LEU A 144 -27.86 0.15 -10.59
N LYS A 145 -26.74 0.86 -10.50
CA LYS A 145 -25.78 0.73 -9.38
C LYS A 145 -26.26 1.36 -8.07
N PHE A 146 -27.20 2.29 -8.15
CA PHE A 146 -27.68 3.02 -6.98
C PHE A 146 -28.92 2.35 -6.39
N ASP A 147 -29.06 2.48 -5.07
CA ASP A 147 -30.23 2.03 -4.35
C ASP A 147 -31.48 2.80 -4.82
N LYS A 148 -32.55 2.05 -5.01
CA LYS A 148 -33.84 2.59 -5.49
C LYS A 148 -34.85 2.56 -4.38
N ASP A 149 -35.65 3.62 -4.30
CA ASP A 149 -36.82 3.61 -3.46
C ASP A 149 -37.96 2.76 -4.07
N LYS A 150 -39.12 2.69 -3.35
CA LYS A 150 -40.32 1.99 -3.81
C LYS A 150 -40.94 2.54 -5.12
N PHE A 151 -40.53 3.73 -5.56
CA PHE A 151 -40.92 4.35 -6.80
C PHE A 151 -39.88 4.21 -7.92
N GLY A 152 -38.78 3.46 -7.69
CA GLY A 152 -37.71 3.24 -8.66
C GLY A 152 -36.84 4.46 -8.90
N ARG A 153 -36.76 5.40 -7.94
CA ARG A 153 -35.93 6.62 -8.01
C ARG A 153 -34.64 6.43 -7.28
N ILE A 154 -33.55 7.03 -7.79
CA ILE A 154 -32.22 7.10 -7.15
C ILE A 154 -32.03 8.47 -6.49
N GLU A 155 -31.16 8.55 -5.49
CA GLU A 155 -30.78 9.79 -4.84
C GLU A 155 -29.87 10.63 -5.75
N ILE A 156 -30.21 11.89 -5.96
CA ILE A 156 -29.45 12.82 -6.82
C ILE A 156 -28.07 13.11 -6.26
N LEU A 157 -27.96 13.31 -4.95
CA LEU A 157 -26.70 13.62 -4.29
C LEU A 157 -25.68 12.48 -4.43
N SER A 158 -26.12 11.24 -4.19
CA SER A 158 -25.27 10.05 -4.34
C SER A 158 -24.79 9.87 -5.79
N PHE A 159 -25.66 10.12 -6.78
CA PHE A 159 -25.28 10.07 -8.18
C PHE A 159 -24.31 11.19 -8.56
N PHE A 160 -24.54 12.42 -8.09
CA PHE A 160 -23.65 13.55 -8.34
C PHE A 160 -22.27 13.33 -7.73
N HIS A 161 -22.19 12.84 -6.49
CA HIS A 161 -20.91 12.47 -5.85
C HIS A 161 -20.17 11.38 -6.65
N TYR A 162 -20.91 10.44 -7.23
CA TYR A 162 -20.28 9.44 -8.10
C TYR A 162 -19.60 10.07 -9.31
N ILE A 163 -20.28 11.04 -9.98
CA ILE A 163 -19.70 11.75 -11.14
C ILE A 163 -18.46 12.56 -10.70
N VAL A 164 -18.57 13.34 -9.63
CA VAL A 164 -17.45 14.15 -9.11
C VAL A 164 -16.26 13.26 -8.78
N ARG A 165 -16.50 12.14 -8.08
CA ARG A 165 -15.43 11.20 -7.73
C ARG A 165 -14.77 10.59 -8.97
N LYS A 166 -15.55 10.22 -9.98
CA LYS A 166 -15.02 9.69 -11.24
C LYS A 166 -14.19 10.72 -11.99
N ASN A 167 -14.68 11.97 -12.06
CA ASN A 167 -13.94 13.05 -12.68
C ASN A 167 -12.61 13.32 -11.98
N ASN A 168 -12.61 13.40 -10.65
CA ASN A 168 -11.40 13.61 -9.86
C ASN A 168 -10.39 12.46 -10.03
N ILE A 169 -10.85 11.21 -10.13
CA ILE A 169 -10.01 10.05 -10.39
C ILE A 169 -9.31 10.18 -11.74
N GLU A 170 -10.04 10.55 -12.80
CA GLU A 170 -9.45 10.71 -14.14
C GLU A 170 -8.51 11.92 -14.19
N GLU A 171 -8.85 13.04 -13.57
CA GLU A 171 -8.00 14.23 -13.47
C GLU A 171 -6.67 13.90 -12.75
N ASN A 172 -6.74 13.26 -11.60
CA ASN A 172 -5.55 12.84 -10.84
C ASN A 172 -4.71 11.82 -11.61
N LYS A 173 -5.36 10.88 -12.30
CA LYS A 173 -4.68 9.90 -13.14
C LYS A 173 -3.92 10.56 -14.29
N ILE A 174 -4.51 11.56 -14.93
CA ILE A 174 -3.84 12.33 -15.99
C ILE A 174 -2.66 13.11 -15.41
N SER A 175 -2.85 13.82 -14.29
CA SER A 175 -1.79 14.61 -13.64
C SER A 175 -0.59 13.75 -13.24
N LEU A 176 -0.82 12.58 -12.61
CA LEU A 176 0.23 11.63 -12.27
C LEU A 176 0.89 11.03 -13.53
N SER A 177 0.10 10.70 -14.56
CA SER A 177 0.62 10.14 -15.81
C SER A 177 1.50 11.11 -16.60
N LEU A 178 1.29 12.42 -16.44
CA LEU A 178 2.17 13.46 -17.02
C LEU A 178 3.54 13.50 -16.34
N SER A 179 3.66 13.00 -15.12
CA SER A 179 4.92 12.91 -14.37
C SER A 179 5.66 11.59 -14.60
N ASP A 180 5.01 10.57 -15.17
CA ASP A 180 5.61 9.27 -15.54
C ASP A 180 6.50 9.42 -16.77
N VAL A 181 7.79 9.64 -16.56
CA VAL A 181 8.78 9.84 -17.63
C VAL A 181 8.98 8.57 -18.46
N CYS A 182 8.98 7.40 -17.83
CA CYS A 182 9.20 6.12 -18.50
C CYS A 182 7.99 5.63 -19.31
N CYS A 183 6.82 6.23 -19.13
CA CYS A 183 5.55 5.84 -19.77
C CYS A 183 5.15 4.38 -19.52
N GLU A 184 5.44 3.85 -18.34
CA GLU A 184 5.16 2.46 -17.95
C GLU A 184 4.00 2.30 -16.97
N GLY A 185 3.39 3.42 -16.53
CA GLY A 185 2.23 3.43 -15.63
C GLY A 185 2.60 3.32 -14.15
N PHE A 186 3.86 3.51 -13.80
CA PHE A 186 4.35 3.65 -12.43
C PHE A 186 5.24 4.88 -12.28
N LEU A 187 5.39 5.36 -11.07
CA LEU A 187 6.27 6.46 -10.70
C LEU A 187 7.44 5.94 -9.85
N ILE A 188 8.63 6.44 -10.15
CA ILE A 188 9.80 6.31 -9.27
C ILE A 188 9.90 7.52 -8.33
N ASP A 189 10.81 7.48 -7.35
CA ASP A 189 11.03 8.58 -6.38
C ASP A 189 11.04 9.95 -7.07
N LYS A 190 11.85 10.10 -8.12
CA LYS A 190 12.01 11.37 -8.85
C LYS A 190 10.76 11.83 -9.60
N ASP A 191 9.97 10.91 -10.15
CA ASP A 191 8.75 11.24 -10.88
C ASP A 191 7.66 11.73 -9.89
N LEU A 192 7.53 11.05 -8.76
CA LEU A 192 6.61 11.46 -7.70
C LEU A 192 7.04 12.79 -7.06
N GLU A 193 8.33 12.99 -6.87
CA GLU A 193 8.90 14.25 -6.40
C GLU A 193 8.52 15.41 -7.33
N ASN A 194 8.67 15.24 -8.63
CA ASN A 194 8.27 16.23 -9.64
C ASN A 194 6.76 16.51 -9.62
N TYR A 195 5.93 15.48 -9.40
CA TYR A 195 4.49 15.65 -9.24
C TYR A 195 4.16 16.47 -7.99
N ILE A 196 4.66 16.06 -6.84
CA ILE A 196 4.42 16.76 -5.56
C ILE A 196 4.93 18.20 -5.62
N LYS A 197 6.11 18.44 -6.22
CA LYS A 197 6.70 19.78 -6.38
C LYS A 197 5.83 20.75 -7.18
N LYS A 198 4.99 20.22 -8.08
CA LYS A 198 3.98 21.04 -8.78
C LYS A 198 2.77 21.33 -7.90
N GLU A 199 2.26 20.32 -7.20
CA GLU A 199 1.03 20.43 -6.41
C GLU A 199 1.22 21.31 -5.17
N ILE A 200 2.35 21.22 -4.46
CA ILE A 200 2.61 22.02 -3.24
C ILE A 200 2.62 23.53 -3.48
N ARG A 201 2.83 23.99 -4.73
CA ARG A 201 2.74 25.43 -5.07
C ARG A 201 1.35 26.00 -4.84
N GLN A 202 0.32 25.16 -4.78
CA GLN A 202 -1.05 25.56 -4.51
C GLN A 202 -1.37 25.61 -3.01
N PHE A 203 -0.48 25.10 -2.17
CA PHE A 203 -0.71 25.02 -0.72
C PHE A 203 -0.56 26.39 -0.07
N PRO A 204 -1.43 26.75 0.88
CA PRO A 204 -1.43 28.07 1.51
C PRO A 204 -0.10 28.47 2.14
N PHE A 205 0.63 27.51 2.69
CA PHE A 205 1.90 27.73 3.39
C PHE A 205 3.14 27.75 2.47
N TYR A 206 2.98 27.51 1.17
CA TYR A 206 4.12 27.37 0.25
C TYR A 206 5.01 28.61 0.20
N ASP A 207 4.41 29.81 0.24
CA ASP A 207 5.13 31.07 0.19
C ASP A 207 5.74 31.47 1.54
N GLU A 208 5.33 30.82 2.64
CA GLU A 208 5.77 31.12 4.00
C GLU A 208 7.07 30.36 4.39
N ILE A 209 7.45 29.34 3.63
CA ILE A 209 8.60 28.50 3.93
C ILE A 209 9.77 28.73 2.96
N ASN A 210 10.99 28.65 3.49
CA ASN A 210 12.23 28.80 2.72
C ASN A 210 12.45 27.63 1.78
N ASP A 211 13.22 27.81 0.72
CA ASP A 211 13.48 26.79 -0.29
C ASP A 211 14.14 25.54 0.29
N ASP A 212 15.07 25.68 1.23
CA ASP A 212 15.68 24.52 1.91
C ASP A 212 14.62 23.69 2.65
N ILE A 213 13.68 24.34 3.32
CA ILE A 213 12.57 23.66 4.02
C ILE A 213 11.62 23.00 3.03
N LYS A 214 11.40 23.57 1.85
CA LYS A 214 10.58 22.95 0.79
C LYS A 214 11.16 21.61 0.35
N GLU A 215 12.47 21.48 0.24
CA GLU A 215 13.11 20.20 -0.12
C GLU A 215 12.92 19.13 0.98
N TYR A 216 13.05 19.50 2.26
CA TYR A 216 12.74 18.59 3.38
C TYR A 216 11.26 18.21 3.44
N TYR A 217 10.36 19.19 3.22
CA TYR A 217 8.92 18.92 3.16
C TYR A 217 8.58 17.95 2.02
N LEU A 218 9.15 18.19 0.84
CA LEU A 218 9.00 17.33 -0.33
C LEU A 218 9.40 15.88 -0.01
N LEU A 219 10.54 15.71 0.68
CA LEU A 219 11.02 14.40 1.10
C LEU A 219 10.01 13.70 2.04
N VAL A 220 9.48 14.43 3.05
CA VAL A 220 8.47 13.89 3.97
C VAL A 220 7.21 13.45 3.22
N ALA A 221 6.76 14.23 2.24
CA ALA A 221 5.59 13.92 1.44
C ALA A 221 5.82 12.68 0.55
N VAL A 222 6.91 12.63 -0.21
CA VAL A 222 7.27 11.50 -1.08
C VAL A 222 7.38 10.21 -0.26
N ARG A 223 8.03 10.26 0.92
CA ARG A 223 8.22 9.05 1.75
C ARG A 223 6.93 8.44 2.22
N LYS A 224 5.90 9.23 2.56
CA LYS A 224 4.60 8.67 2.93
C LYS A 224 4.00 7.82 1.81
N PHE A 225 4.03 8.30 0.57
CA PHE A 225 3.55 7.51 -0.56
C PHE A 225 4.33 6.20 -0.73
N PHE A 226 5.67 6.26 -0.74
CA PHE A 226 6.49 5.07 -0.92
C PHE A 226 6.37 4.10 0.24
N PHE A 227 6.30 4.58 1.47
CA PHE A 227 6.17 3.73 2.65
C PHE A 227 4.93 2.84 2.61
N PHE A 228 3.77 3.41 2.27
CA PHE A 228 2.51 2.67 2.27
C PHE A 228 2.21 1.95 0.96
N LEU A 229 2.61 2.49 -0.18
CA LEU A 229 2.26 1.95 -1.50
C LEU A 229 3.35 1.06 -2.11
N ASP A 230 4.58 1.12 -1.61
CA ASP A 230 5.67 0.20 -1.97
C ASP A 230 6.28 -0.48 -0.73
N PRO A 231 5.51 -1.25 0.05
CA PRO A 231 6.03 -1.92 1.25
C PRO A 231 7.10 -2.98 0.93
N LYS A 232 7.18 -3.43 -0.32
CA LYS A 232 8.23 -4.34 -0.81
C LYS A 232 9.54 -3.64 -1.18
N ARG A 233 9.55 -2.30 -1.22
CA ARG A 233 10.71 -1.46 -1.55
C ARG A 233 11.26 -1.72 -2.96
N THR A 234 10.37 -1.85 -3.92
CA THR A 234 10.72 -2.02 -5.33
C THR A 234 11.22 -0.72 -5.97
N GLY A 235 11.00 0.44 -5.31
CA GLY A 235 11.28 1.77 -5.82
C GLY A 235 10.29 2.24 -6.88
N LYS A 236 9.12 1.59 -6.98
CA LYS A 236 8.09 1.85 -7.98
C LYS A 236 6.70 1.83 -7.35
N ILE A 237 5.89 2.82 -7.67
CA ILE A 237 4.48 2.86 -7.27
C ILE A 237 3.62 2.98 -8.51
N TYR A 238 2.65 2.09 -8.68
CA TYR A 238 1.73 2.17 -9.81
C TYR A 238 0.76 3.34 -9.65
N ILE A 239 0.52 4.06 -10.74
CA ILE A 239 -0.38 5.23 -10.75
C ILE A 239 -1.79 4.83 -10.27
N ASN A 240 -2.27 3.65 -10.65
CA ASN A 240 -3.57 3.17 -10.18
C ASN A 240 -3.61 3.00 -8.65
N ASP A 241 -2.52 2.53 -8.03
CA ASP A 241 -2.44 2.35 -6.57
C ASP A 241 -2.44 3.71 -5.87
N ILE A 242 -1.74 4.72 -6.41
CA ILE A 242 -1.78 6.09 -5.89
C ILE A 242 -3.21 6.66 -5.93
N VAL A 243 -3.88 6.56 -7.09
CA VAL A 243 -5.21 7.14 -7.30
C VAL A 243 -6.30 6.45 -6.46
N THR A 244 -6.14 5.16 -6.16
CA THR A 244 -7.09 4.40 -5.33
C THR A 244 -6.79 4.46 -3.83
N SER A 245 -5.61 4.94 -3.45
CA SER A 245 -5.19 5.08 -2.05
C SER A 245 -5.95 6.21 -1.33
N SER A 246 -5.96 6.14 0.01
CA SER A 246 -6.42 7.24 0.86
C SER A 246 -5.39 8.37 1.01
N ILE A 247 -4.14 8.14 0.59
CA ILE A 247 -3.02 9.08 0.77
C ILE A 247 -3.14 10.25 -0.19
N LEU A 248 -3.52 9.99 -1.44
CA LEU A 248 -3.66 11.07 -2.43
C LEU A 248 -4.75 12.08 -2.08
N PRO A 249 -5.98 11.69 -1.68
CA PRO A 249 -6.97 12.63 -1.17
C PRO A 249 -6.49 13.42 0.05
N GLU A 250 -5.84 12.77 1.02
CA GLU A 250 -5.27 13.43 2.21
C GLU A 250 -4.22 14.48 1.82
N PHE A 251 -3.37 14.19 0.81
CA PHE A 251 -2.40 15.14 0.28
C PHE A 251 -3.08 16.33 -0.42
N LEU A 252 -4.07 16.06 -1.29
CA LEU A 252 -4.77 17.10 -2.06
C LEU A 252 -5.68 17.98 -1.19
N GLU A 253 -6.12 17.51 -0.02
CA GLU A 253 -6.87 18.30 0.96
C GLU A 253 -6.10 19.57 1.37
N MET A 254 -4.78 19.52 1.40
CA MET A 254 -3.93 20.67 1.73
C MET A 254 -4.01 21.80 0.72
N SER A 255 -4.51 21.57 -0.49
CA SER A 255 -4.75 22.62 -1.50
C SER A 255 -6.08 23.35 -1.31
N ASP A 256 -7.01 22.82 -0.50
CA ASP A 256 -8.32 23.43 -0.29
C ASP A 256 -8.26 24.53 0.77
N ARG A 257 -8.16 25.78 0.29
CA ARG A 257 -8.15 26.97 1.15
C ARG A 257 -9.42 27.12 2.02
N SER A 258 -10.52 26.51 1.62
CA SER A 258 -11.77 26.57 2.40
C SER A 258 -11.71 25.63 3.61
N ALA A 259 -11.09 24.48 3.48
CA ALA A 259 -10.84 23.55 4.59
C ALA A 259 -9.89 24.16 5.62
N VAL A 260 -8.83 24.82 5.15
CA VAL A 260 -7.84 25.49 6.01
C VAL A 260 -8.44 26.70 6.75
N ASN A 261 -9.30 27.50 6.10
CA ASN A 261 -9.93 28.68 6.71
C ASN A 261 -11.10 28.36 7.65
N ASN A 262 -11.77 27.21 7.48
CA ASN A 262 -12.94 26.81 8.28
C ASN A 262 -12.61 26.16 9.61
N GLN A 263 -11.37 26.27 10.12
CA GLN A 263 -10.92 25.69 11.39
C GLN A 263 -11.16 24.15 11.49
N MET A 264 -11.30 23.48 10.36
CA MET A 264 -11.13 22.03 10.37
C MET A 264 -9.73 21.73 10.91
N ASP A 265 -9.64 20.85 11.88
CA ASP A 265 -8.37 20.48 12.51
C ASP A 265 -7.49 19.73 11.51
N VAL A 266 -6.83 20.50 10.64
CA VAL A 266 -5.89 20.00 9.62
C VAL A 266 -4.59 19.52 10.28
N SER A 267 -4.44 19.74 11.59
CA SER A 267 -3.23 19.35 12.33
C SER A 267 -3.04 17.83 12.36
N SER A 268 -4.12 17.06 12.24
CA SER A 268 -4.08 15.60 12.16
C SER A 268 -3.62 15.07 10.79
N ASN A 269 -3.68 15.90 9.74
CA ASN A 269 -3.24 15.52 8.41
C ASN A 269 -1.71 15.43 8.36
N TRP A 270 -1.18 14.31 7.87
CA TRP A 270 0.27 14.10 7.77
C TRP A 270 0.99 15.17 6.95
N PHE A 271 0.34 15.67 5.90
CA PHE A 271 0.92 16.66 4.98
C PHE A 271 0.77 18.10 5.50
N SER A 272 0.23 18.31 6.71
CA SER A 272 0.16 19.64 7.31
C SER A 272 1.56 20.18 7.63
N ILE A 273 1.72 21.50 7.53
CA ILE A 273 2.98 22.15 7.88
C ILE A 273 3.33 21.98 9.36
N GLN A 274 2.34 21.87 10.23
CA GLN A 274 2.50 21.60 11.67
C GLN A 274 3.11 20.23 11.91
N ASN A 275 2.60 19.21 11.21
CA ASN A 275 3.13 17.86 11.34
C ASN A 275 4.55 17.76 10.77
N PHE A 276 4.82 18.40 9.63
CA PHE A 276 6.17 18.50 9.09
C PHE A 276 7.14 19.08 10.13
N TRP A 277 6.79 20.21 10.76
CA TRP A 277 7.63 20.81 11.79
C TRP A 277 7.82 19.90 13.02
N ARG A 278 6.81 19.14 13.41
CA ARG A 278 6.89 18.15 14.47
C ARG A 278 7.96 17.10 14.17
N ILE A 279 7.94 16.54 12.96
CA ILE A 279 8.89 15.50 12.52
C ILE A 279 10.30 16.09 12.40
N TYR A 280 10.42 17.24 11.74
CA TYR A 280 11.71 17.90 11.53
C TYR A 280 12.39 18.31 12.85
N LYS A 281 11.64 18.93 13.76
CA LYS A 281 12.15 19.29 15.10
C LYS A 281 12.58 18.04 15.87
N LYS A 282 11.80 16.96 15.80
CA LYS A 282 12.17 15.70 16.46
C LYS A 282 13.49 15.15 15.92
N TYR A 283 13.72 15.24 14.61
CA TYR A 283 15.00 14.85 14.01
C TYR A 283 16.16 15.68 14.53
N VAL A 284 16.02 17.01 14.50
CA VAL A 284 17.07 17.94 14.97
C VAL A 284 17.34 17.80 16.49
N GLU A 285 16.31 17.48 17.28
CA GLU A 285 16.48 17.21 18.73
C GLU A 285 17.27 15.92 19.00
N LEU A 286 17.14 14.94 18.11
CA LEU A 286 17.88 13.67 18.22
C LEU A 286 19.32 13.80 17.72
N ASP A 287 19.56 14.54 16.64
CA ASP A 287 20.86 14.83 16.04
C ASP A 287 21.65 15.80 16.95
N ARG A 288 22.31 15.25 17.96
CA ARG A 288 23.01 16.06 18.99
C ARG A 288 24.33 16.60 18.51
N ASP A 289 25.04 15.84 17.71
CA ASP A 289 26.33 16.23 17.15
C ASP A 289 26.21 17.10 15.90
N ARG A 290 24.95 17.27 15.40
CA ARG A 290 24.59 18.09 14.23
C ARG A 290 25.32 17.69 12.96
N ASN A 291 25.58 16.40 12.81
CA ASN A 291 26.18 15.88 11.59
C ASN A 291 25.16 15.63 10.46
N GLY A 292 23.87 15.85 10.72
CA GLY A 292 22.78 15.66 9.77
C GLY A 292 22.37 14.21 9.60
N MET A 293 22.81 13.32 10.49
CA MET A 293 22.50 11.88 10.49
C MET A 293 22.23 11.42 11.93
N LEU A 294 21.54 10.31 12.09
CA LEU A 294 21.27 9.74 13.41
C LEU A 294 22.05 8.45 13.64
N SER A 295 22.80 8.41 14.72
CA SER A 295 23.43 7.22 15.26
C SER A 295 22.43 6.34 16.03
N LYS A 296 22.83 5.11 16.40
CA LYS A 296 22.00 4.22 17.24
C LYS A 296 21.69 4.84 18.60
N GLU A 297 22.68 5.48 19.22
CA GLU A 297 22.60 6.14 20.52
C GLU A 297 21.64 7.35 20.53
N GLU A 298 21.45 7.95 19.36
CA GLU A 298 20.50 9.04 19.16
C GLU A 298 19.12 8.52 18.86
N LEU A 299 18.98 7.55 17.93
CA LEU A 299 17.68 7.02 17.55
C LEU A 299 16.95 6.31 18.72
N ILE A 300 17.67 5.65 19.63
CA ILE A 300 17.05 5.00 20.79
C ILE A 300 16.30 5.98 21.71
N LYS A 301 16.65 7.27 21.64
CA LYS A 301 15.97 8.35 22.39
C LYS A 301 14.67 8.81 21.74
N PHE A 302 14.34 8.31 20.55
CA PHE A 302 13.06 8.58 19.90
C PHE A 302 11.88 8.18 20.78
N GLY A 303 11.96 7.01 21.39
CA GLY A 303 10.93 6.51 22.29
C GLY A 303 11.51 5.81 23.53
N PRO A 304 11.10 6.19 24.75
CA PRO A 304 11.68 5.66 25.99
C PRO A 304 11.45 4.15 26.19
N GLY A 305 10.48 3.56 25.48
CA GLY A 305 10.16 2.13 25.54
C GLY A 305 10.97 1.27 24.57
N LEU A 306 11.48 1.81 23.47
CA LEU A 306 12.14 1.03 22.42
C LEU A 306 13.38 0.32 22.94
N THR A 307 13.54 -0.96 22.60
CA THR A 307 14.66 -1.79 23.02
C THR A 307 15.89 -1.56 22.16
N SER A 308 17.10 -1.72 22.73
CA SER A 308 18.35 -1.57 21.98
C SER A 308 18.47 -2.58 20.84
N ILE A 309 18.05 -3.82 21.08
CA ILE A 309 18.10 -4.87 20.06
C ILE A 309 17.23 -4.51 18.83
N PHE A 310 16.06 -3.91 19.04
CA PHE A 310 15.22 -3.45 17.93
C PHE A 310 15.92 -2.35 17.13
N ILE A 311 16.55 -1.38 17.80
CA ILE A 311 17.32 -0.32 17.12
C ILE A 311 18.51 -0.91 16.36
N ASP A 312 19.24 -1.85 16.95
CA ASP A 312 20.33 -2.53 16.26
C ASP A 312 19.86 -3.20 14.98
N ARG A 313 18.72 -3.91 15.04
CA ARG A 313 18.13 -4.56 13.87
C ARG A 313 17.62 -3.55 12.83
N ILE A 314 17.09 -2.40 13.25
CA ILE A 314 16.71 -1.32 12.31
C ILE A 314 17.95 -0.82 11.54
N PHE A 315 19.08 -0.66 12.21
CA PHE A 315 20.32 -0.26 11.54
C PHE A 315 20.82 -1.35 10.59
N GLU A 316 20.80 -2.61 10.97
CA GLU A 316 21.21 -3.73 10.10
C GLU A 316 20.37 -3.82 8.83
N GLU A 317 19.03 -3.63 8.94
CA GLU A 317 18.09 -3.78 7.82
C GLU A 317 17.97 -2.54 6.92
N TYR A 318 18.13 -1.35 7.50
CA TYR A 318 17.79 -0.10 6.83
C TYR A 318 18.94 0.88 6.67
N GLN A 319 20.10 0.56 7.26
CA GLN A 319 21.29 1.39 7.17
C GLN A 319 21.80 1.48 5.72
N LYS A 320 22.10 2.70 5.28
CA LYS A 320 22.77 2.98 4.00
C LYS A 320 24.18 3.52 4.17
N TYR A 321 24.45 4.09 5.33
CA TYR A 321 25.74 4.70 5.70
C TYR A 321 26.31 3.99 6.91
N GLU A 322 27.62 4.00 7.08
CA GLU A 322 28.25 3.34 8.22
C GLU A 322 27.73 3.92 9.56
N ASN A 323 27.03 3.07 10.33
CA ASN A 323 26.50 3.37 11.67
C ASN A 323 25.58 4.59 11.80
N ALA A 324 24.98 5.07 10.70
CA ALA A 324 24.09 6.21 10.71
C ALA A 324 22.91 6.05 9.74
N ILE A 325 21.79 6.70 10.04
CA ILE A 325 20.61 6.80 9.19
C ILE A 325 20.36 8.27 8.83
N ASP A 326 19.93 8.49 7.59
CA ASP A 326 19.59 9.82 7.09
C ASP A 326 18.14 10.22 7.44
N PHE A 327 17.77 11.45 7.13
CA PHE A 327 16.42 11.97 7.36
C PHE A 327 15.35 11.15 6.61
N LYS A 328 15.64 10.62 5.42
CA LYS A 328 14.73 9.78 4.63
C LYS A 328 14.38 8.48 5.37
N GLN A 329 15.40 7.83 5.93
CA GLN A 329 15.21 6.61 6.71
C GLN A 329 14.52 6.88 8.06
N PHE A 330 14.83 8.03 8.66
CA PHE A 330 14.13 8.48 9.87
C PHE A 330 12.63 8.69 9.63
N ILE A 331 12.23 9.27 8.49
CA ILE A 331 10.81 9.41 8.14
C ILE A 331 10.14 8.04 8.05
N ASP A 332 10.77 7.05 7.40
CA ASP A 332 10.24 5.69 7.33
C ASP A 332 10.06 5.08 8.73
N PHE A 333 11.03 5.31 9.60
CA PHE A 333 10.95 4.85 10.98
C PHE A 333 9.79 5.52 11.74
N VAL A 334 9.62 6.84 11.60
CA VAL A 334 8.48 7.57 12.20
C VAL A 334 7.16 7.03 11.69
N LEU A 335 7.00 6.86 10.37
CA LEU A 335 5.80 6.30 9.76
C LEU A 335 5.48 4.92 10.31
N ALA A 336 6.49 4.06 10.45
CA ALA A 336 6.30 2.73 11.02
C ALA A 336 5.86 2.76 12.49
N MET A 337 6.45 3.66 13.29
CA MET A 337 6.16 3.74 14.72
C MET A 337 4.81 4.38 15.02
N GLU A 338 4.38 5.35 14.22
CA GLU A 338 3.10 6.04 14.40
C GLU A 338 1.90 5.26 13.84
N ASN A 339 2.13 4.40 12.82
CA ASN A 339 1.07 3.67 12.13
C ASN A 339 1.17 2.15 12.32
N ARG A 340 1.47 1.68 13.53
CA ARG A 340 1.74 0.25 13.83
C ARG A 340 0.65 -0.72 13.39
N LYS A 341 -0.60 -0.26 13.21
CA LYS A 341 -1.73 -1.06 12.74
C LYS A 341 -1.72 -1.33 11.24
N GLU A 342 -1.03 -0.50 10.49
CA GLU A 342 -1.01 -0.59 9.03
C GLU A 342 -0.11 -1.72 8.53
N PRO A 343 -0.51 -2.45 7.48
CA PRO A 343 0.27 -3.56 6.94
C PRO A 343 1.71 -3.19 6.55
N ALA A 344 1.93 -1.97 6.05
CA ALA A 344 3.26 -1.49 5.69
C ALA A 344 4.18 -1.35 6.91
N SER A 345 3.65 -0.83 8.03
CA SER A 345 4.38 -0.70 9.30
C SER A 345 4.69 -2.07 9.90
N ILE A 346 3.75 -3.00 9.83
CA ILE A 346 3.95 -4.39 10.26
C ILE A 346 5.08 -5.03 9.45
N GLN A 347 5.08 -4.86 8.13
CA GLN A 347 6.16 -5.38 7.28
C GLN A 347 7.51 -4.72 7.58
N PHE A 348 7.51 -3.42 7.91
CA PHE A 348 8.71 -2.71 8.31
C PHE A 348 9.30 -3.29 9.61
N ILE A 349 8.47 -3.43 10.65
CA ILE A 349 8.89 -3.97 11.95
C ILE A 349 9.27 -5.45 11.82
N TRP A 350 8.50 -6.23 11.04
CA TRP A 350 8.76 -7.65 10.80
C TRP A 350 10.15 -7.92 10.27
N ARG A 351 10.63 -7.13 9.29
CA ARG A 351 11.99 -7.28 8.75
C ARG A 351 13.06 -7.14 9.82
N ALA A 352 12.87 -6.24 10.79
CA ALA A 352 13.79 -6.12 11.91
C ALA A 352 13.72 -7.30 12.88
N ILE A 353 12.53 -7.92 13.04
CA ILE A 353 12.34 -9.07 13.93
C ILE A 353 12.78 -10.39 13.27
N ASP A 354 12.63 -10.55 11.94
CA ASP A 354 13.06 -11.74 11.20
C ASP A 354 14.58 -11.77 11.04
N VAL A 355 15.27 -12.05 12.13
CA VAL A 355 16.75 -12.01 12.24
C VAL A 355 17.45 -12.89 11.20
N TYR A 356 16.81 -13.99 10.79
CA TYR A 356 17.38 -14.99 9.89
C TYR A 356 16.91 -14.84 8.43
N HIS A 357 16.08 -13.84 8.10
CA HIS A 357 15.51 -13.60 6.77
C HIS A 357 14.79 -14.83 6.18
N LYS A 358 14.17 -15.63 7.08
CA LYS A 358 13.42 -16.83 6.69
C LYS A 358 11.93 -16.58 6.51
N ASN A 359 11.50 -15.34 6.67
CA ASN A 359 10.09 -14.96 6.76
C ASN A 359 9.33 -15.76 7.83
N ALA A 360 10.06 -16.16 8.88
CA ALA A 360 9.55 -16.97 9.98
C ALA A 360 10.29 -16.61 11.27
N VAL A 361 9.54 -16.41 12.35
CA VAL A 361 10.03 -16.08 13.68
C VAL A 361 9.70 -17.25 14.60
N ASP A 362 10.71 -17.85 15.18
CA ASP A 362 10.60 -18.95 16.14
C ASP A 362 10.65 -18.47 17.59
N THR A 363 10.47 -19.41 18.52
CA THR A 363 10.53 -19.14 19.96
C THR A 363 11.89 -18.54 20.39
N PHE A 364 12.98 -18.90 19.71
CA PHE A 364 14.30 -18.37 20.05
C PHE A 364 14.40 -16.88 19.76
N VAL A 365 13.91 -16.43 18.60
CA VAL A 365 13.89 -15.01 18.22
C VAL A 365 12.97 -14.23 19.15
N ILE A 366 11.77 -14.75 19.48
CA ILE A 366 10.86 -14.11 20.44
C ILE A 366 11.55 -13.93 21.78
N ASN A 367 12.22 -14.99 22.28
CA ASN A 367 13.00 -14.93 23.52
C ASN A 367 14.09 -13.85 23.48
N MET A 368 14.77 -13.72 22.37
CA MET A 368 15.84 -12.74 22.20
C MET A 368 15.30 -11.30 22.36
N PHE A 369 14.19 -10.98 21.72
CA PHE A 369 13.55 -9.65 21.84
C PHE A 369 12.94 -9.44 23.21
N TYR A 370 12.25 -10.44 23.74
CA TYR A 370 11.60 -10.36 25.05
C TYR A 370 12.60 -10.13 26.20
N ARG A 371 13.76 -10.80 26.18
CA ARG A 371 14.83 -10.56 27.16
C ARG A 371 15.30 -9.10 27.16
N ALA A 372 15.31 -8.44 26.01
CA ALA A 372 15.68 -7.02 25.93
C ALA A 372 14.58 -6.12 26.53
N VAL A 373 13.32 -6.49 26.35
CA VAL A 373 12.16 -5.84 26.99
C VAL A 373 12.29 -5.98 28.51
N VAL A 374 12.41 -7.20 29.02
CA VAL A 374 12.55 -7.49 30.46
C VAL A 374 13.77 -6.78 31.06
N LYS A 375 14.93 -6.82 30.41
CA LYS A 375 16.12 -6.09 30.87
C LYS A 375 15.85 -4.60 31.05
N LYS A 376 15.02 -4.00 30.19
CA LYS A 376 14.67 -2.58 30.28
C LYS A 376 13.67 -2.31 31.41
N LEU A 377 12.80 -3.28 31.72
CA LEU A 377 11.80 -3.20 32.79
C LEU A 377 12.40 -3.44 34.18
N ILE A 378 13.28 -4.43 34.36
CA ILE A 378 13.91 -4.76 35.65
C ILE A 378 14.60 -3.54 36.28
N ASN A 379 15.09 -2.62 35.48
CA ASN A 379 15.64 -1.35 35.95
C ASN A 379 14.59 -0.41 36.55
N ARG A 380 13.28 -0.70 36.42
CA ARG A 380 12.15 0.13 36.85
C ARG A 380 11.20 -0.60 37.77
N ASP A 381 11.04 -1.90 37.61
CA ASP A 381 10.08 -2.72 38.36
C ASP A 381 10.69 -4.09 38.73
N LYS A 382 10.33 -4.65 39.90
CA LYS A 382 10.86 -5.92 40.42
C LYS A 382 9.97 -7.13 40.06
N GLY A 383 9.13 -7.02 39.03
CA GLY A 383 8.22 -8.09 38.60
C GLY A 383 8.97 -9.37 38.19
N GLU A 384 8.41 -10.53 38.45
CA GLU A 384 8.87 -11.82 37.91
C GLU A 384 8.30 -12.01 36.49
N TYR A 385 9.09 -11.79 35.50
CA TYR A 385 8.71 -11.97 34.07
C TYR A 385 9.20 -13.32 33.55
N ARG A 386 8.26 -14.22 33.25
CA ARG A 386 8.55 -15.55 32.72
C ARG A 386 8.46 -15.55 31.18
N ILE A 387 9.42 -16.16 30.56
CA ILE A 387 9.53 -16.20 29.08
C ILE A 387 8.45 -17.09 28.47
N ASP A 388 8.09 -18.18 29.12
CA ASP A 388 7.10 -19.13 28.61
C ASP A 388 5.71 -18.49 28.55
N ASP A 389 5.34 -17.65 29.50
CA ASP A 389 4.04 -17.01 29.57
C ASP A 389 3.82 -16.10 28.36
N ILE A 390 4.80 -15.24 28.01
CA ILE A 390 4.67 -14.35 26.84
C ILE A 390 4.68 -15.10 25.51
N LYS A 391 5.44 -16.20 25.43
CA LYS A 391 5.43 -17.04 24.22
C LYS A 391 4.01 -17.61 24.01
N ASP A 392 3.43 -18.22 25.03
CA ASP A 392 2.12 -18.85 24.93
C ASP A 392 1.05 -17.82 24.62
N GLU A 393 1.12 -16.62 25.22
CA GLU A 393 0.25 -15.50 24.93
C GLU A 393 0.35 -15.04 23.45
N ILE A 394 1.57 -14.89 22.92
CA ILE A 394 1.77 -14.54 21.50
C ILE A 394 1.19 -15.61 20.59
N TRP A 395 1.36 -16.91 20.90
CA TRP A 395 0.78 -18.00 20.12
C TRP A 395 -0.75 -17.97 20.14
N ASP A 396 -1.35 -17.69 21.31
CA ASP A 396 -2.80 -17.57 21.44
C ASP A 396 -3.38 -16.37 20.67
N MET A 397 -2.67 -15.25 20.64
CA MET A 397 -3.07 -14.07 19.89
C MET A 397 -2.93 -14.24 18.35
N ILE A 398 -1.86 -14.88 17.90
CA ILE A 398 -1.56 -15.03 16.46
C ILE A 398 -2.24 -16.28 15.89
N LYS A 399 -2.27 -17.39 16.65
CA LYS A 399 -2.75 -18.71 16.22
C LYS A 399 -2.10 -19.15 14.89
N PRO A 400 -0.76 -19.27 14.87
CA PRO A 400 -0.04 -19.55 13.65
C PRO A 400 -0.41 -20.92 13.08
N LYS A 401 -0.30 -21.08 11.77
CA LYS A 401 -0.53 -22.38 11.10
C LYS A 401 0.47 -23.45 11.52
N ASN A 402 1.71 -23.05 11.80
CA ASN A 402 2.75 -23.94 12.27
C ASN A 402 3.01 -23.72 13.76
N PRO A 403 3.01 -24.78 14.61
CA PRO A 403 3.22 -24.62 16.04
C PRO A 403 4.64 -24.19 16.43
N ASN A 404 5.63 -24.29 15.53
CA ASN A 404 7.04 -24.03 15.83
C ASN A 404 7.50 -22.63 15.48
N TYR A 405 6.78 -21.92 14.59
CA TYR A 405 7.15 -20.60 14.14
C TYR A 405 5.93 -19.79 13.67
N ILE A 406 6.06 -18.49 13.69
CA ILE A 406 5.08 -17.50 13.22
C ILE A 406 5.59 -16.93 11.89
N THR A 407 4.71 -16.77 10.90
CA THR A 407 5.03 -16.12 9.62
C THR A 407 4.45 -14.70 9.58
N LEU A 408 4.99 -13.86 8.67
CA LEU A 408 4.41 -12.54 8.41
C LEU A 408 2.92 -12.64 8.02
N GLU A 409 2.55 -13.67 7.26
CA GLU A 409 1.16 -13.88 6.84
C GLU A 409 0.23 -14.15 8.04
N ASP A 410 0.70 -14.92 9.02
CA ASP A 410 -0.06 -15.20 10.25
C ASP A 410 -0.27 -13.90 11.06
N VAL A 411 0.79 -13.09 11.19
CA VAL A 411 0.71 -11.79 11.88
C VAL A 411 -0.26 -10.84 11.17
N LEU A 412 -0.17 -10.71 9.83
CA LEU A 412 -1.04 -9.81 9.06
C LEU A 412 -2.52 -10.20 9.13
N LYS A 413 -2.84 -11.48 9.34
CA LYS A 413 -4.21 -11.97 9.50
C LYS A 413 -4.77 -11.78 10.90
N SER A 414 -3.91 -11.68 11.91
CA SER A 414 -4.35 -11.50 13.29
C SER A 414 -4.90 -10.10 13.55
N SER A 415 -5.94 -10.01 14.37
CA SER A 415 -6.45 -8.74 14.90
C SER A 415 -5.51 -8.10 15.95
N TYR A 416 -4.59 -8.89 16.52
CA TYR A 416 -3.63 -8.46 17.53
C TYR A 416 -2.25 -8.13 16.96
N ARG A 417 -2.12 -8.00 15.65
CA ARG A 417 -0.86 -7.82 14.91
C ARG A 417 0.00 -6.67 15.41
N ASP A 418 -0.60 -5.52 15.73
CA ASP A 418 0.10 -4.33 16.25
C ASP A 418 0.53 -4.53 17.71
N LEU A 419 -0.30 -5.18 18.52
CA LEU A 419 0.01 -5.48 19.91
C LEU A 419 1.21 -6.43 20.00
N VAL A 420 1.14 -7.58 19.34
CA VAL A 420 2.21 -8.59 19.40
C VAL A 420 3.57 -8.02 19.01
N LEU A 421 3.64 -7.25 17.91
CA LEU A 421 4.89 -6.62 17.51
C LEU A 421 5.35 -5.58 18.54
N SER A 422 4.40 -4.81 19.11
CA SER A 422 4.74 -3.82 20.15
C SER A 422 5.26 -4.44 21.43
N LEU A 423 4.74 -5.59 21.85
CA LEU A 423 5.23 -6.33 23.02
C LEU A 423 6.70 -6.77 22.86
N LEU A 424 7.14 -7.05 21.66
CA LEU A 424 8.52 -7.49 21.38
C LEU A 424 9.53 -6.35 21.28
N ILE A 425 9.10 -5.14 20.86
CA ILE A 425 10.02 -4.05 20.56
C ILE A 425 10.00 -2.89 21.55
N ASP A 426 8.92 -2.79 22.37
CA ASP A 426 8.64 -1.62 23.19
C ASP A 426 8.28 -2.01 24.63
N ALA A 427 9.20 -1.84 25.54
CA ALA A 427 9.04 -2.17 26.96
C ALA A 427 7.90 -1.36 27.64
N LYS A 428 7.60 -0.14 27.13
CA LYS A 428 6.48 0.64 27.67
C LYS A 428 5.13 0.04 27.23
N ALA A 429 5.05 -0.40 25.98
CA ALA A 429 3.84 -1.06 25.46
C ALA A 429 3.59 -2.38 26.20
N PHE A 430 4.65 -3.16 26.45
CA PHE A 430 4.59 -4.37 27.23
C PHE A 430 4.07 -4.10 28.65
N TYR A 431 4.68 -3.17 29.37
CA TYR A 431 4.26 -2.82 30.74
C TYR A 431 2.81 -2.36 30.82
N GLN A 432 2.36 -1.58 29.84
CA GLN A 432 0.95 -1.13 29.77
C GLN A 432 -0.02 -2.27 29.51
N HIS A 433 0.39 -3.29 28.77
CA HIS A 433 -0.41 -4.47 28.51
C HIS A 433 -0.52 -5.35 29.76
N ASP A 434 0.60 -5.65 30.38
CA ASP A 434 0.71 -6.42 31.63
C ASP A 434 -0.13 -5.80 32.75
N GLN A 435 -0.02 -4.49 32.96
CA GLN A 435 -0.81 -3.79 33.98
C GLN A 435 -2.34 -3.82 33.74
N LYS A 436 -2.78 -3.87 32.48
CA LYS A 436 -4.22 -4.01 32.19
C LYS A 436 -4.74 -5.39 32.57
N GLU A 437 -3.95 -6.42 32.41
CA GLU A 437 -4.33 -7.78 32.80
C GLU A 437 -4.50 -7.87 34.31
N TYR A 438 -3.59 -7.28 35.08
CA TYR A 438 -3.73 -7.23 36.55
C TYR A 438 -4.99 -6.48 37.01
N GLN A 439 -5.33 -5.34 36.39
CA GLN A 439 -6.55 -4.60 36.70
C GLN A 439 -7.81 -5.41 36.39
N TYR A 440 -7.85 -6.16 35.31
CA TYR A 440 -8.98 -7.05 35.00
C TYR A 440 -9.11 -8.19 36.00
N ILE A 441 -8.01 -8.78 36.50
CA ILE A 441 -8.03 -9.83 37.48
C ILE A 441 -8.57 -9.31 38.83
N ASP A 442 -8.13 -8.13 39.25
CA ASP A 442 -8.60 -7.50 40.49
C ASP A 442 -10.11 -7.18 40.45
N GLU A 443 -10.63 -6.67 39.32
CA GLU A 443 -12.06 -6.44 39.11
C GLU A 443 -12.89 -7.75 39.16
N PHE A 444 -12.38 -8.87 38.68
CA PHE A 444 -13.06 -10.17 38.74
C PHE A 444 -13.01 -10.77 40.14
N VAL A 445 -11.94 -10.59 40.88
CA VAL A 445 -11.81 -11.07 42.26
C VAL A 445 -12.75 -10.31 43.20
N GLU A 446 -12.89 -8.99 43.06
CA GLU A 446 -13.85 -8.19 43.83
C GLU A 446 -15.32 -8.59 43.55
N LEU A 447 -15.66 -8.99 42.33
CA LEU A 447 -17.01 -9.44 41.97
C LEU A 447 -17.35 -10.83 42.53
N ASP A 448 -16.37 -11.71 42.76
CA ASP A 448 -16.58 -13.02 43.36
C ASP A 448 -16.66 -12.96 44.91
N GLU A 449 -16.07 -11.96 45.56
CA GLU A 449 -16.20 -11.74 47.01
C GLU A 449 -17.57 -11.15 47.39
N ASP A 450 -18.25 -10.44 46.50
CA ASP A 450 -19.61 -9.92 46.71
C ASP A 450 -20.74 -10.98 46.57
N TYR A 451 -20.41 -12.20 46.13
CA TYR A 451 -21.36 -13.32 45.97
C TYR A 451 -21.22 -14.45 47.01
N ASN A 452 -20.35 -14.33 48.02
CA ASN A 452 -20.23 -15.21 49.15
C ASN A 452 -20.61 -14.50 50.46
#